data_ad2047a056568f0aceb0262d98e6c9c3
#
_entry.id   ad2047a056568f0aceb0262d98e6c9c3
#
_cell.length_a   1.000
_cell.length_b   1.000
_cell.length_c   1.000
_cell.angle_alpha   90.00
_cell.angle_beta   90.00
_cell.angle_gamma   90.00
#
_symmetry.space_group_name_H-M   'P 1'
#
loop_
_entity.id
_entity.type
_entity.pdbx_description
1 polymer ?
#
loop_
_entity_poly.entity_id
_entity_poly.type
_entity_poly.pdbx_seq_one_letter_code
_entity_poly.pdbx_strand_id
1 'polypeptide(L)'
;RPKVRNVFEMRQDKLTTKFQQALGEAQSLALAHDNQYIEPVHLLLAVMNDQEGSASSLIERAGGNPKRVRDEAQAAVDRLPKVTGTSGDVQVGRDLIRVLNLTEKEAMQRGDQFISTEMFLLALTGTDMEASRILAGAGVTKKLLEAAIQAVRGGENVTDAEGESGRDAIKKYTVDLT
;
A
#
# COMPACT_ATOMS: atom_id res chain seq x y z
N ARG A 1 2.62 -2.05 22.63
CA ARG A 1 2.57 -0.77 23.08
C ARG A 1 3.63 0.12 22.45
N PRO A 2 4.75 0.38 23.10
CA PRO A 2 5.75 1.18 22.42
C PRO A 2 6.25 0.55 21.11
N LYS A 3 6.26 -0.77 21.06
CA LYS A 3 6.74 -1.45 19.86
C LYS A 3 5.85 -1.20 18.65
N VAL A 4 4.53 -1.23 18.84
CA VAL A 4 3.62 -0.98 17.73
C VAL A 4 3.78 0.45 17.23
N ARG A 5 3.80 1.39 18.16
CA ARG A 5 3.96 2.78 17.80
C ARG A 5 5.29 3.03 17.11
N ASN A 6 6.35 2.37 17.61
CA ASN A 6 7.69 2.57 17.06
C ASN A 6 7.78 2.16 15.59
N VAL A 7 7.12 1.06 15.21
CA VAL A 7 7.21 0.61 13.83
C VAL A 7 6.64 1.65 12.87
N PHE A 8 5.49 2.24 13.22
CA PHE A 8 4.89 3.26 12.37
C PHE A 8 5.55 4.61 12.54
N GLU A 9 5.83 5.00 13.78
CA GLU A 9 6.36 6.33 14.06
C GLU A 9 7.78 6.53 13.57
N MET A 10 8.60 5.49 13.64
CA MET A 10 10.00 5.61 13.20
C MET A 10 10.10 5.84 11.69
N ARG A 11 9.08 5.44 10.93
CA ARG A 11 9.09 5.60 9.49
C ARG A 11 8.22 6.74 9.01
N GLN A 12 7.54 7.42 9.95
CA GLN A 12 6.51 8.39 9.59
C GLN A 12 7.08 9.55 8.80
N ASP A 13 8.28 9.99 9.14
CA ASP A 13 8.90 11.11 8.44
C ASP A 13 9.44 10.71 7.06
N LYS A 14 9.46 9.42 6.77
CA LYS A 14 9.91 8.93 5.47
C LYS A 14 8.78 8.46 4.59
N LEU A 15 7.56 8.50 5.05
CA LEU A 15 6.40 8.02 4.29
C LEU A 15 5.69 9.17 3.62
N THR A 16 5.17 8.91 2.42
CA THR A 16 4.28 9.89 1.82
C THR A 16 3.03 10.01 2.67
N THR A 17 2.35 11.15 2.54
CA THR A 17 1.10 11.36 3.26
C THR A 17 0.08 10.28 2.90
N LYS A 18 -0.01 9.91 1.64
CA LYS A 18 -0.93 8.86 1.21
C LYS A 18 -0.62 7.52 1.88
N PHE A 19 0.66 7.16 1.99
CA PHE A 19 1.02 5.90 2.61
C PHE A 19 0.77 5.91 4.12
N GLN A 20 0.99 7.06 4.76
CA GLN A 20 0.65 7.20 6.18
C GLN A 20 -0.84 6.99 6.40
N GLN A 21 -1.66 7.58 5.53
CA GLN A 21 -3.11 7.41 5.62
C GLN A 21 -3.51 5.95 5.43
N ALA A 22 -2.85 5.26 4.50
CA ALA A 22 -3.15 3.85 4.25
C ALA A 22 -2.80 2.98 5.45
N LEU A 23 -1.69 3.26 6.12
CA LEU A 23 -1.32 2.52 7.31
C LEU A 23 -2.31 2.75 8.45
N GLY A 24 -2.76 3.99 8.62
CA GLY A 24 -3.79 4.29 9.62
C GLY A 24 -5.08 3.57 9.34
N GLU A 25 -5.47 3.53 8.07
CA GLU A 25 -6.69 2.83 7.68
C GLU A 25 -6.55 1.31 7.89
N ALA A 26 -5.36 0.76 7.60
CA ALA A 26 -5.12 -0.66 7.81
C ALA A 26 -5.30 -1.03 9.29
N GLN A 27 -4.81 -0.18 10.18
CA GLN A 27 -4.99 -0.39 11.62
C GLN A 27 -6.47 -0.35 11.98
N SER A 28 -7.20 0.63 11.44
CA SER A 28 -8.63 0.73 11.71
C SER A 28 -9.39 -0.49 11.21
N LEU A 29 -9.01 -1.01 10.05
CA LEU A 29 -9.65 -2.20 9.51
C LEU A 29 -9.41 -3.42 10.41
N ALA A 30 -8.19 -3.57 10.91
CA ALA A 30 -7.88 -4.68 11.81
C ALA A 30 -8.71 -4.58 13.09
N LEU A 31 -8.83 -3.38 13.65
CA LEU A 31 -9.63 -3.17 14.84
C LEU A 31 -11.11 -3.47 14.58
N ALA A 32 -11.64 -2.99 13.47
CA ALA A 32 -13.04 -3.15 13.15
C ALA A 32 -13.41 -4.63 12.92
N HIS A 33 -12.46 -5.44 12.49
CA HIS A 33 -12.69 -6.86 12.23
C HIS A 33 -12.25 -7.75 13.38
N ASP A 34 -11.88 -7.17 14.51
CA ASP A 34 -11.43 -7.91 15.69
C ASP A 34 -10.24 -8.80 15.39
N ASN A 35 -9.36 -8.35 14.51
CA ASN A 35 -8.13 -9.06 14.19
C ASN A 35 -7.05 -8.67 15.19
N GLN A 36 -6.23 -9.65 15.57
CA GLN A 36 -5.17 -9.40 16.54
C GLN A 36 -3.99 -8.67 15.90
N TYR A 37 -3.77 -8.90 14.61
CA TYR A 37 -2.61 -8.36 13.92
C TYR A 37 -3.04 -7.57 12.70
N ILE A 38 -2.26 -6.52 12.41
CA ILE A 38 -2.38 -5.81 11.13
C ILE A 38 -1.55 -6.60 10.11
N GLU A 39 -2.22 -7.12 9.09
CA GLU A 39 -1.60 -7.96 8.08
C GLU A 39 -1.46 -7.22 6.75
N PRO A 40 -0.64 -7.73 5.83
CA PRO A 40 -0.53 -7.10 4.51
C PRO A 40 -1.85 -6.95 3.77
N VAL A 41 -2.80 -7.89 3.98
CA VAL A 41 -4.10 -7.76 3.32
C VAL A 41 -4.89 -6.57 3.84
N HIS A 42 -4.70 -6.19 5.11
CA HIS A 42 -5.33 -4.97 5.63
C HIS A 42 -4.80 -3.75 4.89
N LEU A 43 -3.49 -3.71 4.69
CA LEU A 43 -2.89 -2.56 4.01
C LEU A 43 -3.27 -2.54 2.53
N LEU A 44 -3.29 -3.71 1.90
CA LEU A 44 -3.73 -3.78 0.51
C LEU A 44 -5.16 -3.29 0.37
N LEU A 45 -6.05 -3.73 1.26
CA LEU A 45 -7.44 -3.27 1.23
C LEU A 45 -7.53 -1.76 1.45
N ALA A 46 -6.76 -1.24 2.40
CA ALA A 46 -6.76 0.20 2.68
C ALA A 46 -6.32 0.99 1.44
N VAL A 47 -5.27 0.51 0.78
CA VAL A 47 -4.77 1.16 -0.43
C VAL A 47 -5.82 1.13 -1.53
N MET A 48 -6.50 0.01 -1.69
CA MET A 48 -7.52 -0.11 -2.75
C MET A 48 -8.79 0.65 -2.43
N ASN A 49 -9.06 0.93 -1.16
CA ASN A 49 -10.24 1.71 -0.78
C ASN A 49 -10.04 3.20 -0.97
N ASP A 50 -8.82 3.64 -1.16
CA ASP A 50 -8.54 5.07 -1.37
C ASP A 50 -8.85 5.43 -2.81
N GLN A 51 -10.01 6.03 -3.03
CA GLN A 51 -10.46 6.35 -4.38
C GLN A 51 -9.70 7.53 -4.98
N GLU A 52 -9.05 8.31 -4.15
CA GLU A 52 -8.25 9.44 -4.64
C GLU A 52 -6.79 9.05 -4.83
N GLY A 53 -6.42 7.82 -4.48
CA GLY A 53 -5.06 7.36 -4.67
C GLY A 53 -4.83 6.82 -6.07
N SER A 54 -3.58 6.54 -6.37
CA SER A 54 -3.18 6.08 -7.70
C SER A 54 -3.22 4.57 -7.86
N ALA A 55 -3.53 3.82 -6.79
CA ALA A 55 -3.39 2.37 -6.81
C ALA A 55 -4.28 1.71 -7.87
N SER A 56 -5.54 2.13 -7.94
CA SER A 56 -6.47 1.54 -8.92
C SER A 56 -5.98 1.79 -10.34
N SER A 57 -5.52 3.00 -10.61
CA SER A 57 -5.02 3.35 -11.93
C SER A 57 -3.79 2.53 -12.29
N LEU A 58 -2.88 2.34 -11.32
CA LEU A 58 -1.69 1.54 -11.56
C LEU A 58 -2.02 0.09 -11.87
N ILE A 59 -2.98 -0.47 -11.13
CA ILE A 59 -3.39 -1.85 -11.36
C ILE A 59 -4.02 -2.00 -12.73
N GLU A 60 -4.84 -1.03 -13.15
CA GLU A 60 -5.41 -1.05 -14.49
C GLU A 60 -4.33 -0.98 -15.57
N ARG A 61 -3.36 -0.09 -15.38
CA ARG A 61 -2.27 0.03 -16.34
C ARG A 61 -1.43 -1.24 -16.40
N ALA A 62 -1.34 -1.96 -15.29
CA ALA A 62 -0.61 -3.22 -15.25
C ALA A 62 -1.44 -4.39 -15.79
N GLY A 63 -2.66 -4.13 -16.25
CA GLY A 63 -3.49 -5.15 -16.86
C GLY A 63 -4.42 -5.86 -15.89
N GLY A 64 -4.50 -5.42 -14.64
CA GLY A 64 -5.34 -6.03 -13.64
C GLY A 64 -6.67 -5.33 -13.48
N ASN A 65 -7.55 -5.93 -12.70
CA ASN A 65 -8.86 -5.38 -12.38
C ASN A 65 -8.85 -4.90 -10.93
N PRO A 66 -8.88 -3.56 -10.70
CA PRO A 66 -8.82 -3.04 -9.33
C PRO A 66 -9.95 -3.51 -8.45
N LYS A 67 -11.16 -3.64 -9.02
CA LYS A 67 -12.29 -4.09 -8.23
C LYS A 67 -12.07 -5.51 -7.72
N ARG A 68 -11.52 -6.38 -8.57
CA ARG A 68 -11.23 -7.74 -8.16
C ARG A 68 -10.19 -7.77 -7.05
N VAL A 69 -9.14 -6.96 -7.17
CA VAL A 69 -8.11 -6.90 -6.12
C VAL A 69 -8.74 -6.46 -4.80
N ARG A 70 -9.56 -5.42 -4.84
CA ARG A 70 -10.21 -4.92 -3.63
C ARG A 70 -11.14 -5.96 -3.03
N ASP A 71 -11.96 -6.61 -3.87
CA ASP A 71 -12.91 -7.60 -3.36
C ASP A 71 -12.20 -8.79 -2.76
N GLU A 72 -11.11 -9.24 -3.38
CA GLU A 72 -10.36 -10.37 -2.84
C GLU A 72 -9.60 -10.00 -1.56
N ALA A 73 -9.11 -8.76 -1.48
CA ALA A 73 -8.49 -8.30 -0.24
C ALA A 73 -9.52 -8.23 0.88
N GLN A 74 -10.73 -7.75 0.58
CA GLN A 74 -11.80 -7.72 1.56
C GLN A 74 -12.14 -9.13 2.03
N ALA A 75 -12.25 -10.08 1.11
CA ALA A 75 -12.54 -11.46 1.46
C ALA A 75 -11.43 -12.05 2.34
N ALA A 76 -10.18 -11.72 2.03
CA ALA A 76 -9.06 -12.20 2.82
C ALA A 76 -9.10 -11.64 4.25
N VAL A 77 -9.43 -10.37 4.39
CA VAL A 77 -9.59 -9.76 5.72
C VAL A 77 -10.72 -10.45 6.47
N ASP A 78 -11.83 -10.71 5.79
CA ASP A 78 -12.97 -11.36 6.41
C ASP A 78 -12.65 -12.78 6.91
N ARG A 79 -11.68 -13.43 6.28
CA ARG A 79 -11.27 -14.79 6.67
C ARG A 79 -10.25 -14.83 7.81
N LEU A 80 -9.69 -13.68 8.17
CA LEU A 80 -8.67 -13.68 9.24
C LEU A 80 -9.29 -14.07 10.57
N PRO A 81 -8.51 -14.74 11.42
CA PRO A 81 -9.02 -15.12 12.74
C PRO A 81 -9.45 -13.91 13.55
N LYS A 82 -10.56 -14.04 14.21
CA LYS A 82 -11.08 -13.00 15.09
C LYS A 82 -10.80 -13.39 16.53
N VAL A 83 -10.43 -12.40 17.33
CA VAL A 83 -10.15 -12.61 18.74
C VAL A 83 -11.15 -11.80 19.57
N THR A 84 -11.50 -12.34 20.73
CA THR A 84 -12.40 -11.68 21.66
C THR A 84 -11.65 -11.35 22.93
N GLY A 85 -12.13 -10.36 23.65
CA GLY A 85 -11.53 -10.00 24.92
C GLY A 85 -10.27 -9.18 24.80
N THR A 86 -9.90 -8.79 23.60
CA THR A 86 -8.79 -7.83 23.44
C THR A 86 -9.34 -6.45 23.72
N SER A 87 -8.61 -5.68 24.46
CA SER A 87 -9.06 -4.34 24.83
C SER A 87 -8.76 -3.33 23.74
N GLY A 88 -8.95 -3.72 22.50
CA GLY A 88 -8.72 -2.84 21.37
C GLY A 88 -7.28 -2.74 20.93
N ASP A 89 -6.41 -3.51 21.53
CA ASP A 89 -5.01 -3.52 21.13
C ASP A 89 -4.83 -4.33 19.87
N VAL A 90 -4.13 -3.75 18.91
CA VAL A 90 -3.78 -4.41 17.66
C VAL A 90 -2.28 -4.29 17.50
N GLN A 91 -1.64 -5.37 17.10
CA GLN A 91 -0.19 -5.39 16.90
C GLN A 91 0.14 -5.52 15.43
N VAL A 92 1.31 -4.99 15.05
CA VAL A 92 1.76 -5.12 13.68
C VAL A 92 2.22 -6.56 13.46
N GLY A 93 1.62 -7.23 12.46
CA GLY A 93 1.97 -8.60 12.16
C GLY A 93 3.37 -8.73 11.58
N ARG A 94 3.94 -9.92 11.73
CA ARG A 94 5.28 -10.19 11.26
C ARG A 94 5.41 -9.97 9.75
N ASP A 95 4.40 -10.43 9.01
CA ASP A 95 4.43 -10.32 7.55
C ASP A 95 4.33 -8.86 7.12
N LEU A 96 3.58 -8.04 7.87
CA LEU A 96 3.50 -6.63 7.53
C LEU A 96 4.83 -5.94 7.79
N ILE A 97 5.49 -6.26 8.91
CA ILE A 97 6.82 -5.70 9.17
C ILE A 97 7.77 -6.08 8.03
N ARG A 98 7.73 -7.33 7.62
CA ARG A 98 8.59 -7.80 6.53
C ARG A 98 8.34 -7.05 5.24
N VAL A 99 7.07 -6.88 4.86
CA VAL A 99 6.78 -6.20 3.60
C VAL A 99 7.07 -4.71 3.69
N LEU A 100 6.94 -4.10 4.88
CA LEU A 100 7.31 -2.70 5.02
C LEU A 100 8.82 -2.51 4.85
N ASN A 101 9.62 -3.45 5.35
CA ASN A 101 11.06 -3.40 5.12
C ASN A 101 11.39 -3.53 3.64
N LEU A 102 10.71 -4.42 2.94
CA LEU A 102 10.92 -4.59 1.51
C LEU A 102 10.45 -3.35 0.74
N THR A 103 9.37 -2.72 1.21
CA THR A 103 8.87 -1.50 0.59
C THR A 103 9.92 -0.38 0.68
N GLU A 104 10.53 -0.24 1.84
CA GLU A 104 11.59 0.75 2.02
C GLU A 104 12.77 0.45 1.11
N LYS A 105 13.13 -0.82 0.98
CA LYS A 105 14.22 -1.22 0.12
C LYS A 105 13.93 -0.89 -1.35
N GLU A 106 12.69 -1.12 -1.80
CA GLU A 106 12.31 -0.77 -3.17
C GLU A 106 12.45 0.74 -3.40
N ALA A 107 12.01 1.54 -2.43
CA ALA A 107 12.10 2.99 -2.56
C ALA A 107 13.56 3.43 -2.64
N MET A 108 14.41 2.87 -1.80
CA MET A 108 15.82 3.25 -1.77
C MET A 108 16.52 2.86 -3.07
N GLN A 109 16.20 1.69 -3.61
CA GLN A 109 16.83 1.24 -4.84
C GLN A 109 16.46 2.12 -6.03
N ARG A 110 15.31 2.77 -5.97
CA ARG A 110 14.86 3.65 -7.05
C ARG A 110 15.24 5.10 -6.83
N GLY A 111 15.88 5.41 -5.70
CA GLY A 111 16.28 6.77 -5.40
C GLY A 111 15.17 7.64 -4.86
N ASP A 112 14.07 7.04 -4.41
CA ASP A 112 13.00 7.79 -3.77
C ASP A 112 13.42 8.23 -2.38
N GLN A 113 13.12 9.46 -2.04
CA GLN A 113 13.39 9.95 -0.69
C GLN A 113 12.27 9.64 0.27
N PHE A 114 11.07 9.41 -0.24
CA PHE A 114 9.92 9.04 0.56
C PHE A 114 9.35 7.72 0.06
N ILE A 115 8.84 6.93 0.99
CA ILE A 115 8.28 5.62 0.72
C ILE A 115 6.83 5.81 0.31
N SER A 116 6.50 5.41 -0.92
CA SER A 116 5.18 5.62 -1.48
C SER A 116 4.36 4.34 -1.51
N THR A 117 3.06 4.50 -1.69
CA THR A 117 2.13 3.39 -1.86
C THR A 117 2.54 2.50 -3.03
N GLU A 118 3.07 3.10 -4.09
CA GLU A 118 3.52 2.36 -5.27
C GLU A 118 4.58 1.34 -4.92
N MET A 119 5.48 1.71 -4.03
CA MET A 119 6.56 0.81 -3.62
C MET A 119 6.04 -0.35 -2.79
N PHE A 120 4.98 -0.11 -2.03
CA PHE A 120 4.32 -1.20 -1.31
C PHE A 120 3.76 -2.24 -2.27
N LEU A 121 3.08 -1.79 -3.31
CA LEU A 121 2.53 -2.70 -4.31
C LEU A 121 3.66 -3.49 -5.00
N LEU A 122 4.76 -2.82 -5.32
CA LEU A 122 5.91 -3.50 -5.90
C LEU A 122 6.49 -4.55 -4.96
N ALA A 123 6.65 -4.20 -3.69
CA ALA A 123 7.19 -5.13 -2.71
C ALA A 123 6.31 -6.37 -2.60
N LEU A 124 4.99 -6.19 -2.65
CA LEU A 124 4.07 -7.34 -2.62
C LEU A 124 4.30 -8.27 -3.80
N THR A 125 4.55 -7.73 -5.00
CA THR A 125 4.75 -8.59 -6.16
C THR A 125 6.06 -9.38 -6.07
N GLY A 126 6.95 -8.97 -5.19
CA GLY A 126 8.22 -9.68 -4.99
C GLY A 126 8.21 -10.68 -3.85
N THR A 127 7.05 -10.90 -3.20
CA THR A 127 6.93 -11.84 -2.11
C THR A 127 5.81 -12.83 -2.40
N ASP A 128 5.68 -13.84 -1.52
CA ASP A 128 4.65 -14.86 -1.66
C ASP A 128 3.76 -14.88 -0.43
N MET A 129 3.09 -13.77 -0.18
CA MET A 129 2.11 -13.66 0.90
C MET A 129 0.71 -13.73 0.29
N GLU A 130 -0.31 -13.81 1.15
CA GLU A 130 -1.68 -13.85 0.63
C GLU A 130 -1.98 -12.60 -0.20
N ALA A 131 -1.55 -11.44 0.26
CA ALA A 131 -1.75 -10.20 -0.50
C ALA A 131 -1.02 -10.27 -1.84
N SER A 132 0.15 -10.89 -1.87
CA SER A 132 0.91 -11.06 -3.12
C SER A 132 0.14 -11.91 -4.11
N ARG A 133 -0.45 -13.00 -3.62
CA ARG A 133 -1.20 -13.91 -4.46
C ARG A 133 -2.46 -13.27 -5.02
N ILE A 134 -3.05 -12.33 -4.28
CA ILE A 134 -4.19 -11.59 -4.79
C ILE A 134 -3.80 -10.77 -6.01
N LEU A 135 -2.67 -10.09 -5.95
CA LEU A 135 -2.17 -9.33 -7.10
C LEU A 135 -1.82 -10.24 -8.27
N ALA A 136 -1.13 -11.33 -7.98
CA ALA A 136 -0.74 -12.28 -9.03
C ALA A 136 -1.96 -12.88 -9.71
N GLY A 137 -2.97 -13.24 -8.92
CA GLY A 137 -4.21 -13.79 -9.45
C GLY A 137 -4.98 -12.82 -10.32
N ALA A 138 -4.78 -11.53 -10.11
CA ALA A 138 -5.40 -10.49 -10.92
C ALA A 138 -4.57 -10.13 -12.15
N GLY A 139 -3.43 -10.81 -12.34
CA GLY A 139 -2.59 -10.58 -13.50
C GLY A 139 -1.56 -9.49 -13.33
N VAL A 140 -1.36 -9.00 -12.11
CA VAL A 140 -0.41 -7.93 -11.85
C VAL A 140 0.93 -8.53 -11.47
N THR A 141 1.89 -8.45 -12.39
CA THR A 141 3.25 -8.91 -12.13
C THR A 141 4.14 -7.73 -11.79
N LYS A 142 5.31 -8.03 -11.23
CA LYS A 142 6.24 -6.97 -10.87
C LYS A 142 6.65 -6.18 -12.10
N LYS A 143 6.93 -6.88 -13.19
CA LYS A 143 7.37 -6.22 -14.43
C LYS A 143 6.30 -5.29 -14.98
N LEU A 144 5.05 -5.74 -15.02
CA LEU A 144 3.96 -4.92 -15.51
C LEU A 144 3.72 -3.72 -14.60
N LEU A 145 3.83 -3.93 -13.30
CA LEU A 145 3.63 -2.86 -12.35
C LEU A 145 4.76 -1.83 -12.43
N GLU A 146 5.98 -2.28 -12.62
CA GLU A 146 7.11 -1.37 -12.80
C GLU A 146 6.90 -0.49 -14.02
N ALA A 147 6.43 -1.08 -15.11
CA ALA A 147 6.16 -0.31 -16.32
C ALA A 147 5.05 0.71 -16.09
N ALA A 148 4.02 0.33 -15.34
CA ALA A 148 2.93 1.24 -15.04
C ALA A 148 3.41 2.42 -14.19
N ILE A 149 4.24 2.15 -13.20
CA ILE A 149 4.79 3.20 -12.33
C ILE A 149 5.65 4.15 -13.15
N GLN A 150 6.49 3.60 -14.01
CA GLN A 150 7.37 4.40 -14.86
C GLN A 150 6.54 5.32 -15.77
N ALA A 151 5.47 4.79 -16.33
CA ALA A 151 4.61 5.59 -17.20
C ALA A 151 3.97 6.76 -16.44
N VAL A 152 3.54 6.51 -15.20
CA VAL A 152 2.91 7.54 -14.40
C VAL A 152 3.91 8.58 -13.94
N ARG A 153 5.10 8.14 -13.53
CA ARG A 153 6.11 9.06 -12.99
C ARG A 153 6.85 9.85 -14.05
N GLY A 154 6.95 9.31 -15.25
CA GLY A 154 7.76 9.97 -16.28
C GLY A 154 9.23 10.05 -15.89
N GLY A 155 9.71 9.13 -15.08
CA GLY A 155 11.11 9.09 -14.67
C GLY A 155 11.41 9.85 -13.39
N GLU A 156 10.43 10.48 -12.77
CA GLU A 156 10.66 11.24 -11.54
C GLU A 156 10.62 10.37 -10.30
N ASN A 157 11.41 10.78 -9.31
CA ASN A 157 11.45 10.14 -8.02
C ASN A 157 10.52 10.87 -7.05
N VAL A 158 10.10 10.16 -6.00
CA VAL A 158 9.30 10.77 -4.94
C VAL A 158 10.25 11.45 -3.97
N THR A 159 10.27 12.78 -3.99
CA THR A 159 11.23 13.56 -3.23
C THR A 159 10.61 14.34 -2.08
N ASP A 160 9.28 14.31 -1.94
CA ASP A 160 8.62 14.94 -0.79
C ASP A 160 7.40 14.12 -0.38
N ALA A 161 6.87 14.45 0.80
CA ALA A 161 5.80 13.67 1.40
C ALA A 161 4.50 13.72 0.58
N GLU A 162 4.31 14.75 -0.23
CA GLU A 162 3.11 14.90 -1.04
C GLU A 162 3.33 14.46 -2.48
N GLY A 163 4.43 13.74 -2.74
CA GLY A 163 4.79 13.37 -4.10
C GLY A 163 3.68 12.68 -4.86
N GLU A 164 2.98 11.74 -4.22
CA GLU A 164 1.88 11.02 -4.88
C GLU A 164 0.69 11.93 -5.14
N SER A 165 0.32 12.73 -4.15
CA SER A 165 -0.81 13.65 -4.27
C SER A 165 -0.52 14.77 -5.24
N GLY A 166 0.70 15.34 -5.16
CA GLY A 166 1.11 16.42 -6.04
C GLY A 166 1.16 15.98 -7.49
N ARG A 167 1.53 14.75 -7.73
CA ARG A 167 1.57 14.22 -9.10
C ARG A 167 0.19 14.24 -9.73
N ASP A 168 -0.83 13.84 -9.00
CA ASP A 168 -2.19 13.85 -9.50
C ASP A 168 -2.69 15.27 -9.75
N ALA A 169 -2.39 16.19 -8.86
CA ALA A 169 -2.80 17.56 -9.00
C ALA A 169 -2.16 18.20 -10.22
N ILE A 170 -0.86 17.94 -10.44
CA ILE A 170 -0.14 18.48 -11.59
C ILE A 170 -0.74 17.94 -12.88
N LYS A 171 -1.09 16.66 -12.91
CA LYS A 171 -1.70 16.08 -14.09
C LYS A 171 -3.00 16.78 -14.44
N LYS A 172 -3.83 17.05 -13.44
CA LYS A 172 -5.10 17.72 -13.68
C LYS A 172 -4.89 19.11 -14.26
N TYR A 173 -3.98 19.86 -13.70
CA TYR A 173 -3.70 21.21 -14.17
C TYR A 173 -3.12 21.22 -15.56
N THR A 174 -2.26 20.26 -15.84
CA THR A 174 -1.67 20.15 -17.18
C THR A 174 -2.72 19.93 -18.24
N VAL A 175 -3.71 19.08 -17.92
CA VAL A 175 -4.81 18.86 -18.85
C VAL A 175 -5.61 20.14 -19.07
N ASP A 176 -5.85 20.89 -17.99
CA ASP A 176 -6.65 22.10 -18.08
C ASP A 176 -5.95 23.20 -18.89
N LEU A 177 -4.63 23.24 -18.83
CA LEU A 177 -3.87 24.29 -19.48
C LEU A 177 -3.71 24.07 -20.98
N THR A 178 -3.90 22.85 -21.43
CA THR A 178 -3.80 22.57 -22.87
C THR A 178 -5.15 22.63 -23.55
#